data_b06f99eab6fc5af6a426c821f62cf2cf
#
_entry.id   b06f99eab6fc5af6a426c821f62cf2cf
#
_cell.length_a   1.000
_cell.length_b   1.000
_cell.length_c   1.000
_cell.angle_alpha   90.00
_cell.angle_beta   90.00
_cell.angle_gamma   90.00
#
_symmetry.space_group_name_H-M   'P 1'
#
loop_
_entity.id
_entity.type
_entity.pdbx_description
1 polymer ?
#
loop_
_entity_poly.entity_id
_entity_poly.type
_entity_poly.pdbx_seq_one_letter_code
_entity_poly.pdbx_strand_id
1 'polypeptide(L)'
;MQQVDIYERLSKTYNVIIEDSGVSLTKDVIADKSDLLKIVQELKESGFDMLRLISSVDYNDKFFIVYHFLSTVNSNVFTLKVPLIKSDASKIDSLCDLYDSANWLEREVYDLMGIEFINHPNLKRILLPLDWEGYPLRKDYVMPNEYHGISKD
;
A
#
# COMPACT_ATOMS: atom_id res chain seq x y z
N MET A 1 12.26 -12.79 17.59
CA MET A 1 10.81 -12.99 17.84
C MET A 1 10.27 -13.89 16.74
N GLN A 2 9.53 -14.93 17.06
CA GLN A 2 8.99 -15.83 16.04
C GLN A 2 7.79 -15.18 15.33
N GLN A 3 7.60 -15.45 14.05
CA GLN A 3 6.51 -14.89 13.23
C GLN A 3 5.12 -15.16 13.83
N VAL A 4 4.94 -16.26 14.53
CA VAL A 4 3.68 -16.62 15.21
C VAL A 4 3.29 -15.61 16.29
N ASP A 5 4.26 -15.05 16.99
CA ASP A 5 4.06 -14.11 18.09
C ASP A 5 3.49 -12.75 17.61
N ILE A 6 3.90 -12.25 16.44
CA ILE A 6 3.41 -10.97 15.92
C ILE A 6 1.93 -11.03 15.53
N TYR A 7 1.47 -12.11 14.89
CA TYR A 7 0.06 -12.27 14.51
C TYR A 7 -0.87 -12.33 15.74
N GLU A 8 -0.48 -13.09 16.77
CA GLU A 8 -1.24 -13.16 18.02
C GLU A 8 -1.30 -11.82 18.74
N ARG A 9 -0.18 -11.10 18.76
CA ARG A 9 -0.12 -9.77 19.41
C ARG A 9 -1.01 -8.77 18.70
N LEU A 10 -0.96 -8.69 17.37
CA LEU A 10 -1.80 -7.80 16.60
C LEU A 10 -3.29 -8.14 16.74
N SER A 11 -3.66 -9.43 16.76
CA SER A 11 -5.06 -9.84 16.92
C SER A 11 -5.63 -9.55 18.31
N LYS A 12 -4.79 -9.44 19.33
CA LYS A 12 -5.19 -9.04 20.70
C LYS A 12 -5.32 -7.53 20.86
N THR A 13 -4.55 -6.77 20.09
CA THR A 13 -4.43 -5.30 20.26
C THR A 13 -5.33 -4.54 19.30
N TYR A 14 -5.50 -5.04 18.09
CA TYR A 14 -6.24 -4.38 17.00
C TYR A 14 -7.36 -5.26 16.47
N ASN A 15 -8.37 -4.63 15.89
CA ASN A 15 -9.42 -5.34 15.17
C ASN A 15 -8.92 -5.72 13.77
N VAL A 16 -8.17 -6.82 13.67
CA VAL A 16 -7.60 -7.31 12.42
C VAL A 16 -8.21 -8.64 12.02
N ILE A 17 -8.31 -8.87 10.71
CA ILE A 17 -8.68 -10.15 10.12
C ILE A 17 -7.39 -10.80 9.62
N ILE A 18 -7.16 -12.06 9.97
CA ILE A 18 -6.00 -12.82 9.53
C ILE A 18 -6.50 -13.93 8.62
N GLU A 19 -6.03 -13.92 7.36
CA GLU A 19 -6.41 -14.88 6.33
C GLU A 19 -5.17 -15.63 5.83
N ASP A 20 -5.36 -16.89 5.38
CA ASP A 20 -4.30 -17.60 4.68
C ASP A 20 -4.12 -16.99 3.28
N SER A 21 -2.90 -16.61 2.93
CA SER A 21 -2.61 -15.96 1.65
C SER A 21 -2.83 -16.85 0.42
N GLY A 22 -3.05 -18.16 0.61
CA GLY A 22 -3.15 -19.16 -0.46
C GLY A 22 -1.81 -19.46 -1.16
N VAL A 23 -0.77 -18.74 -0.82
CA VAL A 23 0.58 -18.90 -1.37
C VAL A 23 1.54 -19.08 -0.21
N SER A 24 1.89 -20.33 0.11
CA SER A 24 2.93 -20.70 1.09
C SER A 24 2.78 -20.02 2.48
N LEU A 25 3.03 -20.66 3.54
CA LEU A 25 3.22 -20.31 4.97
C LEU A 25 3.03 -18.83 5.45
N THR A 26 2.65 -17.89 4.57
CA THR A 26 2.39 -16.48 4.91
C THR A 26 0.91 -16.23 5.09
N LYS A 27 0.59 -15.34 6.04
CA LYS A 27 -0.78 -14.88 6.30
C LYS A 27 -0.92 -13.43 5.89
N ASP A 28 -2.09 -13.09 5.38
CA ASP A 28 -2.48 -11.72 5.11
C ASP A 28 -3.19 -11.16 6.33
N VAL A 29 -2.77 -9.99 6.78
CA VAL A 29 -3.44 -9.26 7.86
C VAL A 29 -4.21 -8.10 7.26
N ILE A 30 -5.52 -8.06 7.49
CA ILE A 30 -6.38 -6.96 7.05
C ILE A 30 -6.67 -6.08 8.26
N ALA A 31 -6.36 -4.80 8.18
CA ALA A 31 -6.54 -3.84 9.24
C ALA A 31 -7.23 -2.56 8.75
N ASP A 32 -7.88 -1.83 9.67
CA ASP A 32 -8.40 -0.50 9.37
C ASP A 32 -7.26 0.51 9.17
N LYS A 33 -7.49 1.50 8.29
CA LYS A 33 -6.50 2.55 8.02
C LYS A 33 -6.12 3.37 9.25
N SER A 34 -7.01 3.49 10.23
CA SER A 34 -6.75 4.23 11.48
C SER A 34 -5.67 3.58 12.35
N ASP A 35 -5.44 2.29 12.18
CA ASP A 35 -4.44 1.54 12.93
C ASP A 35 -3.14 1.32 12.16
N LEU A 36 -3.07 1.77 10.90
CA LEU A 36 -1.93 1.55 10.00
C LEU A 36 -0.60 1.93 10.65
N LEU A 37 -0.46 3.18 11.10
CA LEU A 37 0.83 3.67 11.64
C LEU A 37 1.25 2.91 12.90
N LYS A 38 0.29 2.58 13.77
CA LYS A 38 0.57 1.83 15.01
C LYS A 38 1.04 0.41 14.71
N ILE A 39 0.32 -0.29 13.81
CA ILE A 39 0.68 -1.65 13.39
C ILE A 39 2.06 -1.65 12.74
N VAL A 40 2.33 -0.70 11.84
CA VAL A 40 3.61 -0.61 11.13
C VAL A 40 4.76 -0.27 12.08
N GLN A 41 4.52 0.59 13.07
CA GLN A 41 5.50 0.85 14.13
C GLN A 41 5.84 -0.42 14.91
N GLU A 42 4.84 -1.22 15.32
CA GLU A 42 5.05 -2.49 16.01
C GLU A 42 5.79 -3.52 15.14
N LEU A 43 5.51 -3.56 13.83
CA LEU A 43 6.25 -4.41 12.89
C LEU A 43 7.73 -4.02 12.85
N LYS A 44 8.02 -2.73 12.74
CA LYS A 44 9.39 -2.22 12.74
C LYS A 44 10.15 -2.57 14.01
N GLU A 45 9.54 -2.37 15.18
CA GLU A 45 10.09 -2.75 16.48
C GLU A 45 10.28 -4.27 16.64
N SER A 46 9.48 -5.05 15.92
CA SER A 46 9.58 -6.52 15.89
C SER A 46 10.61 -7.06 14.88
N GLY A 47 11.37 -6.16 14.24
CA GLY A 47 12.47 -6.52 13.34
C GLY A 47 12.10 -6.67 11.87
N PHE A 48 10.92 -6.17 11.46
CA PHE A 48 10.61 -5.97 10.04
C PHE A 48 11.22 -4.63 9.58
N ASP A 49 12.49 -4.68 9.23
CA ASP A 49 13.34 -3.52 8.98
C ASP A 49 13.26 -2.97 7.54
N MET A 50 12.60 -3.70 6.63
CA MET A 50 12.46 -3.31 5.23
C MET A 50 10.99 -3.29 4.79
N LEU A 51 10.53 -2.16 4.26
CA LEU A 51 9.31 -2.07 3.46
C LEU A 51 9.68 -2.37 2.00
N ARG A 52 9.27 -3.55 1.53
CA ARG A 52 9.67 -4.09 0.23
C ARG A 52 8.75 -3.67 -0.92
N LEU A 53 7.46 -3.54 -0.64
CA LEU A 53 6.44 -3.27 -1.65
C LEU A 53 5.29 -2.50 -1.03
N ILE A 54 4.78 -1.52 -1.78
CA ILE A 54 3.42 -0.99 -1.64
C ILE A 54 2.74 -1.15 -2.99
N SER A 55 1.57 -1.75 -3.01
CA SER A 55 0.74 -1.90 -4.21
C SER A 55 -0.70 -1.59 -3.89
N SER A 56 -1.52 -1.40 -4.90
CA SER A 56 -2.96 -1.21 -4.72
C SER A 56 -3.75 -2.02 -5.72
N VAL A 57 -4.89 -2.56 -5.29
CA VAL A 57 -5.82 -3.33 -6.10
C VAL A 57 -7.17 -2.65 -6.09
N ASP A 58 -7.77 -2.45 -7.27
CA ASP A 58 -9.10 -1.88 -7.46
C ASP A 58 -10.16 -2.99 -7.51
N TYR A 59 -11.08 -3.01 -6.53
CA TYR A 59 -12.22 -3.93 -6.43
C TYR A 59 -13.55 -3.26 -6.80
N ASN A 60 -13.53 -2.24 -7.66
CA ASN A 60 -14.66 -1.42 -8.13
C ASN A 60 -15.23 -0.47 -7.06
N ASP A 61 -15.62 -0.96 -5.89
CA ASP A 61 -16.20 -0.17 -4.79
C ASP A 61 -15.14 0.28 -3.77
N LYS A 62 -14.02 -0.40 -3.72
CA LYS A 62 -12.92 -0.14 -2.78
C LYS A 62 -11.56 -0.43 -3.39
N PHE A 63 -10.53 0.23 -2.84
CA PHE A 63 -9.13 -0.15 -3.03
C PHE A 63 -8.67 -1.01 -1.86
N PHE A 64 -7.77 -1.95 -2.13
CA PHE A 64 -6.91 -2.51 -1.10
C PHE A 64 -5.50 -2.01 -1.33
N ILE A 65 -4.89 -1.40 -0.32
CA ILE A 65 -3.46 -1.15 -0.33
C ILE A 65 -2.78 -2.33 0.33
N VAL A 66 -1.79 -2.87 -0.34
CA VAL A 66 -1.02 -4.04 0.09
C VAL A 66 0.40 -3.60 0.41
N TYR A 67 0.83 -3.87 1.63
CA TYR A 67 2.18 -3.60 2.11
C TYR A 67 2.91 -4.92 2.38
N HIS A 68 4.10 -5.08 1.84
CA HIS A 68 4.97 -6.21 2.17
C HIS A 68 6.18 -5.71 2.96
N PHE A 69 6.31 -6.21 4.18
CA PHE A 69 7.44 -5.97 5.05
C PHE A 69 8.33 -7.21 5.10
N LEU A 70 9.62 -7.00 5.17
CA LEU A 70 10.64 -8.05 5.24
C LEU A 70 11.51 -7.80 6.47
N SER A 71 11.83 -8.88 7.18
CA SER A 71 12.95 -8.89 8.12
C SER A 71 14.20 -9.38 7.41
N THR A 72 15.21 -8.52 7.28
CA THR A 72 16.47 -8.88 6.59
C THR A 72 17.30 -9.89 7.39
N VAL A 73 17.06 -9.99 8.70
CA VAL A 73 17.80 -10.89 9.60
C VAL A 73 17.34 -12.35 9.47
N ASN A 74 16.03 -12.59 9.39
CA ASN A 74 15.48 -13.94 9.40
C ASN A 74 14.67 -14.28 8.15
N SER A 75 14.63 -13.36 7.17
CA SER A 75 13.91 -13.51 5.90
C SER A 75 12.39 -13.72 6.05
N ASN A 76 11.81 -13.36 7.19
CA ASN A 76 10.37 -13.40 7.40
C ASN A 76 9.69 -12.28 6.62
N VAL A 77 8.57 -12.61 5.98
CA VAL A 77 7.72 -11.66 5.25
C VAL A 77 6.40 -11.47 6.01
N PHE A 78 5.92 -10.24 6.08
CA PHE A 78 4.62 -9.89 6.64
C PHE A 78 3.83 -9.09 5.60
N THR A 79 2.58 -9.50 5.37
CA THR A 79 1.66 -8.82 4.45
C THR A 79 0.56 -8.12 5.23
N LEU A 80 0.45 -6.81 5.05
CA LEU A 80 -0.64 -5.99 5.59
C LEU A 80 -1.49 -5.48 4.44
N LYS A 81 -2.82 -5.65 4.54
CA LYS A 81 -3.80 -5.13 3.60
C LYS A 81 -4.71 -4.13 4.29
N VAL A 82 -4.90 -2.97 3.68
CA VAL A 82 -5.75 -1.91 4.20
C VAL A 82 -6.82 -1.56 3.17
N PRO A 83 -8.11 -1.79 3.48
CA PRO A 83 -9.20 -1.39 2.60
C PRO A 83 -9.43 0.11 2.68
N LEU A 84 -9.64 0.75 1.53
CA LEU A 84 -10.08 2.14 1.41
C LEU A 84 -11.36 2.19 0.57
N ILE A 85 -12.32 3.00 0.98
CA ILE A 85 -13.47 3.32 0.13
C ILE A 85 -12.96 4.04 -1.11
N LYS A 86 -13.36 3.55 -2.29
CA LYS A 86 -12.97 4.15 -3.56
C LYS A 86 -13.69 5.49 -3.76
N SER A 87 -12.90 6.55 -3.87
CA SER A 87 -13.35 7.90 -4.21
C SER A 87 -12.21 8.68 -4.84
N ASP A 88 -12.50 9.84 -5.41
CA ASP A 88 -11.46 10.74 -5.90
C ASP A 88 -10.61 11.36 -4.77
N ALA A 89 -11.07 11.23 -3.53
CA ALA A 89 -10.39 11.70 -2.32
C ALA A 89 -9.93 10.56 -1.41
N SER A 90 -9.62 9.38 -1.97
CA SER A 90 -9.08 8.26 -1.18
C SER A 90 -7.74 8.62 -0.59
N LYS A 91 -7.65 8.58 0.76
CA LYS A 91 -6.46 9.02 1.51
C LYS A 91 -6.06 8.01 2.58
N ILE A 92 -4.74 7.87 2.78
CA ILE A 92 -4.13 7.06 3.81
C ILE A 92 -2.85 7.73 4.31
N ASP A 93 -2.43 7.42 5.54
CA ASP A 93 -1.19 7.98 6.08
C ASP A 93 0.04 7.44 5.36
N SER A 94 1.01 8.32 5.12
CA SER A 94 2.33 7.96 4.57
C SER A 94 3.16 7.20 5.59
N LEU A 95 3.97 6.26 5.11
CA LEU A 95 4.96 5.52 5.91
C LEU A 95 6.37 6.11 5.78
N CYS A 96 6.54 7.28 5.15
CA CYS A 96 7.86 7.88 4.89
C CYS A 96 8.67 8.16 6.17
N ASP A 97 7.99 8.45 7.30
CA ASP A 97 8.67 8.66 8.59
C ASP A 97 9.20 7.35 9.20
N LEU A 98 8.68 6.21 8.75
CA LEU A 98 9.06 4.89 9.24
C LEU A 98 10.03 4.17 8.30
N TYR A 99 9.85 4.32 6.99
CA TYR A 99 10.66 3.63 5.96
C TYR A 99 10.99 4.58 4.81
N ASP A 100 12.26 4.80 4.52
CA ASP A 100 12.72 5.66 3.42
C ASP A 100 12.22 5.17 2.05
N SER A 101 12.11 3.85 1.86
CA SER A 101 11.59 3.24 0.63
C SER A 101 10.14 3.60 0.33
N ALA A 102 9.35 3.99 1.34
CA ALA A 102 7.98 4.40 1.17
C ALA A 102 7.84 5.59 0.21
N ASN A 103 8.80 6.52 0.22
CA ASN A 103 8.75 7.71 -0.63
C ASN A 103 8.46 7.39 -2.12
N TRP A 104 9.21 6.45 -2.68
CA TRP A 104 9.06 6.06 -4.09
C TRP A 104 7.85 5.17 -4.32
N LEU A 105 7.63 4.21 -3.43
CA LEU A 105 6.53 3.24 -3.54
C LEU A 105 5.14 3.92 -3.43
N GLU A 106 5.00 4.88 -2.53
CA GLU A 106 3.76 5.65 -2.37
C GLU A 106 3.49 6.57 -3.57
N ARG A 107 4.53 7.19 -4.12
CA ARG A 107 4.40 7.99 -5.34
C ARG A 107 3.96 7.18 -6.54
N GLU A 108 4.43 5.94 -6.68
CA GLU A 108 3.97 5.02 -7.73
C GLU A 108 2.48 4.73 -7.59
N VAL A 109 2.01 4.38 -6.39
CA VAL A 109 0.59 4.12 -6.13
C VAL A 109 -0.25 5.38 -6.35
N TYR A 110 0.22 6.54 -5.89
CA TYR A 110 -0.43 7.83 -6.16
C TYR A 110 -0.55 8.09 -7.66
N ASP A 111 0.53 7.95 -8.40
CA ASP A 111 0.59 8.25 -9.83
C ASP A 111 -0.37 7.39 -10.66
N LEU A 112 -0.45 6.11 -10.36
CA LEU A 112 -1.21 5.13 -11.15
C LEU A 112 -2.63 4.90 -10.67
N MET A 113 -2.93 5.12 -9.36
CA MET A 113 -4.21 4.82 -8.73
C MET A 113 -4.89 6.06 -8.12
N GLY A 114 -4.17 7.17 -7.94
CA GLY A 114 -4.72 8.40 -7.37
C GLY A 114 -5.04 8.33 -5.89
N ILE A 115 -4.37 7.47 -5.15
CA ILE A 115 -4.49 7.40 -3.70
C ILE A 115 -3.54 8.42 -3.09
N GLU A 116 -4.05 9.35 -2.28
CA GLU A 116 -3.26 10.38 -1.62
C GLU A 116 -2.64 9.84 -0.33
N PHE A 117 -1.33 10.02 -0.18
CA PHE A 117 -0.61 9.67 1.06
C PHE A 117 -0.43 10.91 1.91
N ILE A 118 -1.13 10.96 3.03
CA ILE A 118 -1.13 12.10 3.98
C ILE A 118 0.26 12.20 4.61
N ASN A 119 0.80 13.43 4.70
CA ASN A 119 2.13 13.72 5.22
C ASN A 119 3.30 13.16 4.37
N HIS A 120 3.05 12.75 3.14
CA HIS A 120 4.15 12.42 2.23
C HIS A 120 4.99 13.67 1.92
N PRO A 121 6.33 13.61 2.01
CA PRO A 121 7.18 14.79 1.89
C PRO A 121 7.21 15.41 0.49
N ASN A 122 6.90 14.63 -0.56
CA ASN A 122 6.98 15.08 -1.95
C ASN A 122 6.07 14.24 -2.86
N LEU A 123 4.76 14.28 -2.62
CA LEU A 123 3.78 13.50 -3.38
C LEU A 123 3.52 14.11 -4.76
N LYS A 124 4.17 13.58 -5.78
CA LYS A 124 4.00 13.95 -7.18
C LYS A 124 4.20 12.74 -8.09
N ARG A 125 3.72 12.84 -9.33
CA ARG A 125 3.90 11.80 -10.34
C ARG A 125 5.36 11.42 -10.53
N ILE A 126 5.62 10.16 -10.84
CA ILE A 126 6.96 9.59 -11.00
C ILE A 126 7.12 8.79 -12.30
N LEU A 127 6.10 8.07 -12.73
CA LEU A 127 6.12 7.21 -13.92
C LEU A 127 5.45 7.89 -15.10
N LEU A 128 4.32 8.57 -14.87
CA LEU A 128 3.58 9.26 -15.92
C LEU A 128 4.07 10.71 -16.07
N PRO A 129 3.90 11.30 -17.27
CA PRO A 129 4.13 12.73 -17.47
C PRO A 129 3.30 13.59 -16.53
N LEU A 130 3.80 14.77 -16.15
CA LEU A 130 3.15 15.67 -15.19
C LEU A 130 1.77 16.15 -15.65
N ASP A 131 1.56 16.23 -16.95
CA ASP A 131 0.33 16.63 -17.61
C ASP A 131 -0.61 15.47 -17.96
N TRP A 132 -0.28 14.26 -17.52
CA TRP A 132 -1.17 13.10 -17.71
C TRP A 132 -2.45 13.28 -16.92
N GLU A 133 -3.59 13.02 -17.58
CA GLU A 133 -4.92 13.11 -16.97
C GLU A 133 -5.40 11.73 -16.51
N GLY A 134 -5.86 11.66 -15.26
CA GLY A 134 -6.42 10.45 -14.65
C GLY A 134 -5.37 9.47 -14.13
N TYR A 135 -5.85 8.26 -13.79
CA TYR A 135 -5.10 7.22 -13.10
C TYR A 135 -5.29 5.87 -13.81
N PRO A 136 -4.30 5.45 -14.63
CA PRO A 136 -4.48 4.39 -15.62
C PRO A 136 -4.72 2.99 -15.05
N LEU A 137 -4.37 2.73 -13.79
CA LEU A 137 -4.60 1.41 -13.18
C LEU A 137 -5.96 1.28 -12.48
N ARG A 138 -6.76 2.35 -12.46
CA ARG A 138 -8.16 2.23 -12.01
C ARG A 138 -8.99 1.52 -13.06
N LYS A 139 -9.93 0.66 -12.63
CA LYS A 139 -10.84 -0.05 -13.52
C LYS A 139 -11.83 0.85 -14.26
N ASP A 140 -12.12 2.02 -13.70
CA ASP A 140 -12.99 3.05 -14.28
C ASP A 140 -12.24 4.06 -15.15
N TYR A 141 -10.93 3.89 -15.35
CA TYR A 141 -10.13 4.76 -16.20
C TYR A 141 -10.48 4.57 -17.68
N VAL A 142 -10.71 5.68 -18.34
CA VAL A 142 -10.90 5.74 -19.80
C VAL A 142 -9.71 6.44 -20.42
N MET A 143 -8.97 5.72 -21.25
CA MET A 143 -7.81 6.28 -21.94
C MET A 143 -8.26 7.35 -22.94
N PRO A 144 -7.65 8.55 -22.94
CA PRO A 144 -7.94 9.56 -23.92
C PRO A 144 -7.68 9.07 -25.36
N ASN A 145 -8.43 9.58 -26.33
CA ASN A 145 -8.25 9.18 -27.73
C ASN A 145 -6.96 9.70 -28.35
N GLU A 146 -6.44 10.79 -27.79
CA GLU A 146 -5.22 11.45 -28.26
C GLU A 146 -4.41 11.97 -27.07
N TYR A 147 -3.08 11.86 -27.16
CA TYR A 147 -2.13 12.46 -26.23
C TYR A 147 -0.98 13.06 -27.02
N HIS A 148 -0.75 14.39 -26.90
CA HIS A 148 0.30 15.13 -27.62
C HIS A 148 0.34 14.89 -29.13
N GLY A 149 -0.84 14.82 -29.75
CA GLY A 149 -0.95 14.57 -31.21
C GLY A 149 -0.74 13.10 -31.62
N ILE A 150 -0.61 12.19 -30.65
CA ILE A 150 -0.51 10.76 -30.92
C ILE A 150 -1.90 10.14 -30.71
N SER A 151 -2.49 9.64 -31.81
CA SER A 151 -3.77 8.96 -31.80
C SER A 151 -3.66 7.54 -31.25
N LYS A 152 -4.76 7.04 -30.69
CA LYS A 152 -4.89 5.69 -30.18
C LYS A 152 -4.98 4.63 -31.30
N ASP A 153 -5.25 5.03 -32.55
CA ASP A 153 -5.44 4.16 -33.72
C ASP A 153 -4.11 3.80 -34.39
#